data_ef6eca4bfabe6957a943503444497e06
#
_entry.id   ef6eca4bfabe6957a943503444497e06
#
_cell.length_a   1.000
_cell.length_b   1.000
_cell.length_c   1.000
_cell.angle_alpha   90.00
_cell.angle_beta   90.00
_cell.angle_gamma   90.00
#
_symmetry.space_group_name_H-M   'P 1'
#
loop_
_entity.id
_entity.type
_entity.pdbx_description
1 polymer ?
#
loop_
_entity_poly.entity_id
_entity_poly.type
_entity_poly.pdbx_seq_one_letter_code
_entity_poly.pdbx_strand_id
1 'polypeptide(L)'
;MKRGTQGNIVLEGEVRFCGERIDRLEPHQIRRRGLVHCPERRRPFRELSVMDNLLAGSYLSSDAADTQSKLARAFKLFPRLAERGKQIAGTLSGGEQQMLALARALMFEAKMIAIDEPSLGLAPRVREDVFKAIAAIHAEGIPILLVEQEITQAFRMARRNYVLSQGRIIAEGSAADLQADQTLRASSLGL
;
A
#
# COMPACT_ATOMS: atom_id res chain seq x y z
N MET A 1 7.44 -14.87 -27.87
CA MET A 1 7.45 -13.71 -26.98
C MET A 1 8.81 -13.63 -26.30
N LYS A 2 9.60 -12.59 -26.60
CA LYS A 2 10.98 -12.44 -26.07
C LYS A 2 10.90 -11.98 -24.62
N ARG A 3 11.38 -12.82 -23.70
CA ARG A 3 11.66 -12.43 -22.30
C ARG A 3 12.84 -11.46 -22.34
N GLY A 4 12.63 -10.23 -21.87
CA GLY A 4 13.70 -9.26 -21.69
C GLY A 4 14.71 -9.81 -20.67
N THR A 5 15.98 -9.70 -21.01
CA THR A 5 17.14 -10.02 -20.17
C THR A 5 17.24 -9.03 -19.02
N GLN A 6 16.44 -9.21 -17.98
CA GLN A 6 16.82 -8.79 -16.64
C GLN A 6 17.61 -9.93 -16.02
N GLY A 7 18.76 -9.65 -15.44
CA GLY A 7 19.67 -10.65 -14.89
C GLY A 7 18.92 -11.65 -14.01
N ASN A 8 19.29 -12.92 -14.06
CA ASN A 8 18.66 -14.00 -13.32
C ASN A 8 18.72 -13.71 -11.82
N ILE A 9 17.67 -13.12 -11.27
CA ILE A 9 17.47 -13.05 -9.82
C ILE A 9 17.03 -14.44 -9.38
N VAL A 10 17.91 -15.16 -8.69
CA VAL A 10 17.55 -16.41 -8.02
C VAL A 10 16.86 -16.06 -6.72
N LEU A 11 15.57 -16.37 -6.62
CA LEU A 11 14.82 -16.26 -5.37
C LEU A 11 14.98 -17.57 -4.60
N GLU A 12 15.67 -17.51 -3.47
CA GLU A 12 15.76 -18.61 -2.51
C GLU A 12 14.79 -18.35 -1.36
N GLY A 13 14.12 -19.42 -0.89
CA GLY A 13 13.12 -19.35 0.17
C GLY A 13 11.69 -19.47 -0.33
N GLU A 14 10.76 -19.12 0.53
CA GLU A 14 9.32 -19.15 0.22
C GLU A 14 8.59 -17.97 0.87
N VAL A 15 7.52 -17.50 0.21
CA VAL A 15 6.58 -16.54 0.76
C VAL A 15 5.23 -17.22 0.97
N ARG A 16 4.69 -17.12 2.20
CA ARG A 16 3.37 -17.66 2.54
C ARG A 16 2.39 -16.57 2.91
N PHE A 17 1.16 -16.70 2.46
CA PHE A 17 0.05 -15.83 2.83
C PHE A 17 -1.17 -16.68 3.20
N CYS A 18 -1.72 -16.48 4.41
CA CYS A 18 -2.79 -17.32 4.96
C CYS A 18 -2.50 -18.84 4.87
N GLY A 19 -1.24 -19.26 5.12
CA GLY A 19 -0.79 -20.64 5.07
C GLY A 19 -0.45 -21.16 3.66
N GLU A 20 -0.87 -20.48 2.59
CA GLU A 20 -0.58 -20.87 1.21
C GLU A 20 0.74 -20.28 0.72
N ARG A 21 1.51 -21.02 -0.04
CA ARG A 21 2.72 -20.53 -0.71
C ARG A 21 2.34 -19.68 -1.92
N ILE A 22 2.88 -18.45 -2.02
CA ILE A 22 2.49 -17.48 -3.03
C ILE A 22 3.64 -17.00 -3.94
N ASP A 23 4.90 -17.28 -3.63
CA ASP A 23 6.09 -16.84 -4.37
C ASP A 23 6.17 -17.33 -5.81
N ARG A 24 5.38 -18.38 -6.16
CA ARG A 24 5.32 -18.94 -7.51
C ARG A 24 4.06 -18.53 -8.29
N LEU A 25 3.23 -17.71 -7.68
CA LEU A 25 1.94 -17.30 -8.26
C LEU A 25 2.09 -16.02 -9.06
N GLU A 26 1.28 -15.88 -10.10
CA GLU A 26 1.16 -14.64 -10.85
C GLU A 26 0.45 -13.56 -9.99
N PRO A 27 0.75 -12.25 -10.20
CA PRO A 27 0.19 -11.18 -9.38
C PRO A 27 -1.33 -11.20 -9.26
N HIS A 28 -2.06 -11.54 -10.33
CA HIS A 28 -3.51 -11.64 -10.31
C HIS A 28 -4.01 -12.82 -9.44
N GLN A 29 -3.24 -13.90 -9.34
CA GLN A 29 -3.55 -15.04 -8.47
C GLN A 29 -3.34 -14.70 -7.00
N ILE A 30 -2.27 -13.95 -6.69
CA ILE A 30 -1.99 -13.43 -5.34
C ILE A 30 -3.12 -12.49 -4.91
N ARG A 31 -3.52 -11.58 -5.79
CA ARG A 31 -4.62 -10.67 -5.52
C ARG A 31 -5.93 -11.39 -5.22
N ARG A 32 -6.27 -12.45 -5.97
CA ARG A 32 -7.47 -13.28 -5.73
C ARG A 32 -7.47 -13.94 -4.35
N ARG A 33 -6.32 -14.13 -3.72
CA ARG A 33 -6.20 -14.63 -2.33
C ARG A 33 -6.41 -13.57 -1.27
N GLY A 34 -6.55 -12.31 -1.69
CA GLY A 34 -6.82 -11.19 -0.81
C GLY A 34 -5.58 -10.38 -0.41
N LEU A 35 -4.39 -10.67 -0.96
CA LEU A 35 -3.23 -9.81 -0.78
C LEU A 35 -3.20 -8.74 -1.87
N VAL A 36 -3.50 -7.51 -1.49
CA VAL A 36 -3.52 -6.35 -2.39
C VAL A 36 -2.24 -5.56 -2.21
N HIS A 37 -1.57 -5.23 -3.32
CA HIS A 37 -0.35 -4.42 -3.31
C HIS A 37 -0.64 -3.01 -3.79
N CYS A 38 -0.23 -2.02 -2.99
CA CYS A 38 -0.22 -0.61 -3.32
C CYS A 38 1.24 -0.20 -3.53
N PRO A 39 1.75 -0.20 -4.78
CA PRO A 39 3.16 0.01 -5.06
C PRO A 39 3.58 1.48 -4.88
N GLU A 40 4.86 1.70 -4.73
CA GLU A 40 5.45 3.04 -4.76
C GLU A 40 5.03 3.82 -6.02
N ARG A 41 5.16 5.17 -5.98
CA ARG A 41 4.88 6.07 -7.11
C ARG A 41 3.43 6.04 -7.59
N ARG A 42 2.48 5.65 -6.71
CA ARG A 42 1.02 5.82 -6.90
C ARG A 42 0.41 5.03 -8.05
N ARG A 43 1.03 4.98 -9.21
CA ARG A 43 0.66 4.30 -10.47
C ARG A 43 -0.84 4.36 -10.81
N PRO A 44 -1.47 5.54 -10.85
CA PRO A 44 -2.82 5.66 -11.39
C PRO A 44 -2.80 5.41 -12.90
N PHE A 45 -3.92 4.98 -13.46
CA PHE A 45 -4.14 5.05 -14.89
C PHE A 45 -4.40 6.51 -15.26
N ARG A 46 -3.35 7.21 -15.70
CA ARG A 46 -3.31 8.68 -15.80
C ARG A 46 -4.33 9.26 -16.76
N GLU A 47 -4.72 8.53 -17.81
CA GLU A 47 -5.66 8.93 -18.85
C GLU A 47 -7.11 8.60 -18.50
N LEU A 48 -7.33 7.80 -17.46
CA LEU A 48 -8.64 7.47 -16.96
C LEU A 48 -9.11 8.49 -15.92
N SER A 49 -10.44 8.63 -15.80
CA SER A 49 -11.02 9.41 -14.71
C SER A 49 -10.74 8.78 -13.33
N VAL A 50 -10.96 9.53 -12.26
CA VAL A 50 -10.93 9.01 -10.88
C VAL A 50 -11.89 7.82 -10.74
N MET A 51 -13.12 7.95 -11.25
CA MET A 51 -14.13 6.91 -11.22
C MET A 51 -13.66 5.64 -11.95
N ASP A 52 -13.13 5.79 -13.19
CA ASP A 52 -12.67 4.64 -13.97
C ASP A 52 -11.46 3.96 -13.34
N ASN A 53 -10.56 4.73 -12.69
CA ASN A 53 -9.48 4.17 -11.89
C ASN A 53 -9.99 3.28 -10.75
N LEU A 54 -11.04 3.74 -10.04
CA LEU A 54 -11.65 2.95 -8.96
C LEU A 54 -12.31 1.70 -9.54
N LEU A 55 -13.12 1.83 -10.58
CA LEU A 55 -13.78 0.69 -11.23
C LEU A 55 -12.77 -0.33 -11.78
N ALA A 56 -11.64 0.12 -12.32
CA ALA A 56 -10.54 -0.78 -12.70
C ALA A 56 -10.00 -1.58 -11.50
N GLY A 57 -10.12 -1.07 -10.27
CA GLY A 57 -9.80 -1.79 -9.05
C GLY A 57 -10.73 -2.97 -8.75
N SER A 58 -11.97 -2.95 -9.25
CA SER A 58 -12.97 -4.00 -9.04
C SER A 58 -13.07 -5.02 -10.19
N TYR A 59 -12.16 -5.01 -11.16
CA TYR A 59 -12.26 -5.82 -12.39
C TYR A 59 -12.40 -7.34 -12.16
N LEU A 60 -12.08 -7.84 -10.97
CA LEU A 60 -12.26 -9.24 -10.59
C LEU A 60 -13.62 -9.51 -9.91
N SER A 61 -14.39 -8.47 -9.58
CA SER A 61 -15.75 -8.61 -9.07
C SER A 61 -16.72 -8.82 -10.22
N SER A 62 -17.54 -9.83 -10.13
CA SER A 62 -18.64 -10.10 -11.07
C SER A 62 -19.96 -9.50 -10.60
N ASP A 63 -20.02 -8.96 -9.38
CA ASP A 63 -21.21 -8.41 -8.75
C ASP A 63 -21.20 -6.87 -8.77
N ALA A 64 -22.20 -6.30 -9.45
CA ALA A 64 -22.37 -4.86 -9.53
C ALA A 64 -22.74 -4.24 -8.18
N ALA A 65 -23.54 -4.92 -7.35
CA ALA A 65 -23.93 -4.44 -6.03
C ALA A 65 -22.72 -4.39 -5.08
N ASP A 66 -21.84 -5.41 -5.12
CA ASP A 66 -20.58 -5.44 -4.40
C ASP A 66 -19.66 -4.28 -4.84
N THR A 67 -19.54 -4.06 -6.14
CA THR A 67 -18.75 -2.94 -6.69
C THR A 67 -19.26 -1.58 -6.21
N GLN A 68 -20.58 -1.38 -6.20
CA GLN A 68 -21.21 -0.15 -5.73
C GLN A 68 -20.98 0.07 -4.22
N SER A 69 -21.05 -0.98 -3.42
CA SER A 69 -20.79 -0.94 -1.98
C SER A 69 -19.34 -0.54 -1.69
N LYS A 70 -18.36 -1.14 -2.40
CA LYS A 70 -16.93 -0.80 -2.30
C LYS A 70 -16.65 0.64 -2.73
N LEU A 71 -17.32 1.10 -3.79
CA LEU A 71 -17.20 2.48 -4.26
C LEU A 71 -17.71 3.47 -3.21
N ALA A 72 -18.88 3.22 -2.61
CA ALA A 72 -19.44 4.04 -1.54
C ALA A 72 -18.48 4.09 -0.31
N ARG A 73 -17.89 2.95 0.06
CA ARG A 73 -16.87 2.84 1.12
C ARG A 73 -15.63 3.67 0.78
N ALA A 74 -15.11 3.55 -0.44
CA ALA A 74 -13.96 4.31 -0.90
C ALA A 74 -14.23 5.83 -0.83
N PHE A 75 -15.39 6.29 -1.28
CA PHE A 75 -15.76 7.69 -1.23
C PHE A 75 -16.03 8.22 0.19
N LYS A 76 -16.49 7.37 1.10
CA LYS A 76 -16.61 7.72 2.53
C LYS A 76 -15.24 8.00 3.14
N LEU A 77 -14.22 7.21 2.82
CA LEU A 77 -12.84 7.41 3.30
C LEU A 77 -12.10 8.53 2.56
N PHE A 78 -12.46 8.78 1.30
CA PHE A 78 -11.81 9.75 0.42
C PHE A 78 -12.84 10.70 -0.23
N PRO A 79 -13.49 11.60 0.54
CA PRO A 79 -14.56 12.46 0.02
C PRO A 79 -14.14 13.33 -1.17
N ARG A 80 -12.89 13.81 -1.16
CA ARG A 80 -12.35 14.62 -2.28
C ARG A 80 -12.29 13.86 -3.60
N LEU A 81 -12.17 12.54 -3.58
CA LEU A 81 -12.21 11.73 -4.79
C LEU A 81 -13.65 11.62 -5.33
N ALA A 82 -14.64 11.61 -4.45
CA ALA A 82 -16.05 11.63 -4.84
C ALA A 82 -16.40 12.92 -5.61
N GLU A 83 -15.96 14.08 -5.09
CA GLU A 83 -16.15 15.39 -5.73
C GLU A 83 -15.48 15.46 -7.11
N ARG A 84 -14.40 14.71 -7.31
CA ARG A 84 -13.55 14.71 -8.51
C ARG A 84 -13.73 13.46 -9.38
N GLY A 85 -14.81 12.71 -9.22
CA GLY A 85 -15.03 11.42 -9.88
C GLY A 85 -14.82 11.43 -11.40
N LYS A 86 -15.18 12.55 -12.07
CA LYS A 86 -15.02 12.73 -13.52
C LYS A 86 -13.65 13.32 -13.94
N GLN A 87 -12.83 13.78 -12.98
CA GLN A 87 -11.54 14.38 -13.27
C GLN A 87 -10.54 13.33 -13.75
N ILE A 88 -9.72 13.68 -14.72
CA ILE A 88 -8.64 12.82 -15.24
C ILE A 88 -7.56 12.66 -14.16
N ALA A 89 -7.22 11.42 -13.82
CA ALA A 89 -6.32 11.10 -12.70
C ALA A 89 -4.91 11.69 -12.85
N GLY A 90 -4.44 11.85 -14.08
CA GLY A 90 -3.15 12.49 -14.36
C GLY A 90 -3.06 13.95 -13.97
N THR A 91 -4.21 14.66 -13.80
CA THR A 91 -4.30 16.08 -13.41
C THR A 91 -4.43 16.29 -11.91
N LEU A 92 -4.58 15.23 -11.13
CA LEU A 92 -4.61 15.29 -9.68
C LEU A 92 -3.25 15.67 -9.10
N SER A 93 -3.27 16.34 -7.94
CA SER A 93 -2.05 16.54 -7.15
C SER A 93 -1.43 15.21 -6.70
N GLY A 94 -0.15 15.22 -6.33
CA GLY A 94 0.52 14.01 -5.88
C GLY A 94 -0.16 13.33 -4.69
N GLY A 95 -0.69 14.10 -3.74
CA GLY A 95 -1.44 13.56 -2.61
C GLY A 95 -2.77 12.93 -3.02
N GLU A 96 -3.51 13.59 -3.92
CA GLU A 96 -4.77 13.03 -4.44
C GLU A 96 -4.55 11.76 -5.26
N GLN A 97 -3.44 11.68 -6.02
CA GLN A 97 -3.05 10.45 -6.71
C GLN A 97 -2.72 9.32 -5.72
N GLN A 98 -2.09 9.65 -4.57
CA GLN A 98 -1.83 8.67 -3.51
C GLN A 98 -3.12 8.19 -2.85
N MET A 99 -4.05 9.12 -2.56
CA MET A 99 -5.38 8.76 -2.06
C MET A 99 -6.15 7.88 -3.05
N LEU A 100 -6.04 8.17 -4.36
CA LEU A 100 -6.64 7.34 -5.40
C LEU A 100 -6.03 5.93 -5.45
N ALA A 101 -4.72 5.79 -5.26
CA ALA A 101 -4.06 4.48 -5.20
C ALA A 101 -4.56 3.65 -4.00
N LEU A 102 -4.69 4.26 -2.82
CA LEU A 102 -5.26 3.63 -1.62
C LEU A 102 -6.73 3.27 -1.82
N ALA A 103 -7.54 4.19 -2.35
CA ALA A 103 -8.95 3.97 -2.63
C ALA A 103 -9.16 2.82 -3.64
N ARG A 104 -8.31 2.72 -4.67
CA ARG A 104 -8.33 1.61 -5.64
C ARG A 104 -8.01 0.26 -5.00
N ALA A 105 -7.16 0.23 -3.96
CA ALA A 105 -6.91 -1.00 -3.20
C ALA A 105 -8.17 -1.49 -2.47
N LEU A 106 -9.05 -0.59 -2.02
CA LEU A 106 -10.31 -0.91 -1.35
C LEU A 106 -11.41 -1.42 -2.29
N MET A 107 -11.24 -1.24 -3.59
CA MET A 107 -12.19 -1.78 -4.59
C MET A 107 -12.10 -3.31 -4.73
N PHE A 108 -11.28 -3.96 -3.94
CA PHE A 108 -11.15 -5.40 -3.84
C PHE A 108 -11.37 -5.86 -2.41
N GLU A 109 -11.79 -7.11 -2.22
CA GLU A 109 -11.92 -7.71 -0.88
C GLU A 109 -10.54 -8.10 -0.36
N ALA A 110 -9.88 -7.15 0.29
CA ALA A 110 -8.53 -7.33 0.80
C ALA A 110 -8.54 -8.02 2.17
N LYS A 111 -7.80 -9.12 2.30
CA LYS A 111 -7.44 -9.73 3.59
C LYS A 111 -6.20 -9.05 4.19
N MET A 112 -5.39 -8.40 3.37
CA MET A 112 -4.24 -7.58 3.74
C MET A 112 -3.90 -6.63 2.60
N ILE A 113 -3.47 -5.42 2.94
CA ILE A 113 -2.91 -4.47 1.97
C ILE A 113 -1.43 -4.26 2.29
N ALA A 114 -0.56 -4.55 1.31
CA ALA A 114 0.85 -4.17 1.35
C ALA A 114 1.02 -2.81 0.69
N ILE A 115 1.54 -1.83 1.42
CA ILE A 115 1.70 -0.44 0.98
C ILE A 115 3.18 -0.10 0.99
N ASP A 116 3.69 0.31 -0.17
CA ASP A 116 5.11 0.59 -0.39
C ASP A 116 5.33 2.09 -0.54
N GLU A 117 6.10 2.66 0.39
CA GLU A 117 6.53 4.07 0.44
C GLU A 117 5.41 5.09 0.13
N PRO A 118 4.26 5.05 0.83
CA PRO A 118 3.12 5.89 0.49
C PRO A 118 3.39 7.39 0.65
N SER A 119 4.39 7.77 1.44
CA SER A 119 4.72 9.17 1.73
C SER A 119 5.77 9.77 0.80
N LEU A 120 6.40 8.97 -0.07
CA LEU A 120 7.52 9.39 -0.92
C LEU A 120 7.16 10.58 -1.82
N GLY A 121 7.97 11.64 -1.73
CA GLY A 121 7.83 12.84 -2.55
C GLY A 121 6.56 13.67 -2.27
N LEU A 122 5.98 13.53 -1.08
CA LEU A 122 4.85 14.34 -0.63
C LEU A 122 5.28 15.44 0.35
N ALA A 123 4.58 16.58 0.28
CA ALA A 123 4.74 17.65 1.26
C ALA A 123 4.31 17.17 2.67
N PRO A 124 4.89 17.69 3.77
CA PRO A 124 4.65 17.19 5.13
C PRO A 124 3.17 17.07 5.50
N ARG A 125 2.38 18.11 5.23
CA ARG A 125 0.93 18.08 5.52
C ARG A 125 0.18 16.99 4.74
N VAL A 126 0.56 16.77 3.49
CA VAL A 126 -0.07 15.75 2.64
C VAL A 126 0.30 14.35 3.12
N ARG A 127 1.54 14.15 3.62
CA ARG A 127 1.96 12.90 4.25
C ARG A 127 1.08 12.54 5.44
N GLU A 128 0.83 13.51 6.33
CA GLU A 128 -0.07 13.29 7.48
C GLU A 128 -1.46 12.84 7.04
N ASP A 129 -2.02 13.44 6.00
CA ASP A 129 -3.34 13.06 5.49
C ASP A 129 -3.33 11.64 4.90
N VAL A 130 -2.24 11.23 4.22
CA VAL A 130 -2.06 9.85 3.73
C VAL A 130 -2.00 8.86 4.88
N PHE A 131 -1.23 9.14 5.93
CA PHE A 131 -1.14 8.25 7.10
C PHE A 131 -2.46 8.17 7.88
N LYS A 132 -3.22 9.27 7.99
CA LYS A 132 -4.59 9.25 8.55
C LYS A 132 -5.50 8.34 7.73
N ALA A 133 -5.42 8.40 6.41
CA ALA A 133 -6.20 7.53 5.54
C ALA A 133 -5.82 6.05 5.71
N ILE A 134 -4.52 5.73 5.81
CA ILE A 134 -4.03 4.37 6.08
C ILE A 134 -4.55 3.87 7.44
N ALA A 135 -4.49 4.71 8.47
CA ALA A 135 -5.03 4.39 9.79
C ALA A 135 -6.55 4.13 9.76
N ALA A 136 -7.30 4.93 8.99
CA ALA A 136 -8.74 4.74 8.81
C ALA A 136 -9.06 3.42 8.10
N ILE A 137 -8.28 3.04 7.07
CA ILE A 137 -8.41 1.73 6.41
C ILE A 137 -8.14 0.59 7.40
N HIS A 138 -7.10 0.71 8.22
CA HIS A 138 -6.78 -0.30 9.24
C HIS A 138 -7.88 -0.41 10.30
N ALA A 139 -8.47 0.71 10.72
CA ALA A 139 -9.57 0.74 11.69
C ALA A 139 -10.84 -0.01 11.21
N GLU A 140 -11.01 -0.19 9.90
CA GLU A 140 -12.05 -1.06 9.34
C GLU A 140 -11.71 -2.56 9.39
N GLY A 141 -10.63 -2.94 10.07
CA GLY A 141 -10.22 -4.32 10.29
C GLY A 141 -9.33 -4.92 9.19
N ILE A 142 -8.82 -4.12 8.25
CA ILE A 142 -7.91 -4.59 7.21
C ILE A 142 -6.47 -4.55 7.75
N PRO A 143 -5.75 -5.68 7.85
CA PRO A 143 -4.33 -5.70 8.17
C PRO A 143 -3.51 -4.97 7.11
N ILE A 144 -2.49 -4.22 7.56
CA ILE A 144 -1.61 -3.47 6.68
C ILE A 144 -0.16 -3.88 6.92
N LEU A 145 0.55 -4.20 5.83
CA LEU A 145 2.01 -4.26 5.79
C LEU A 145 2.51 -2.96 5.18
N LEU A 146 3.15 -2.13 5.98
CA LEU A 146 3.66 -0.82 5.57
C LEU A 146 5.18 -0.88 5.39
N VAL A 147 5.67 -0.48 4.23
CA VAL A 147 7.10 -0.22 3.98
C VAL A 147 7.30 1.28 3.92
N GLU A 148 8.17 1.80 4.75
CA GLU A 148 8.46 3.24 4.87
C GLU A 148 9.92 3.51 5.19
N GLN A 149 10.46 4.59 4.66
CA GLN A 149 11.80 5.10 5.01
C GLN A 149 11.74 6.06 6.19
N GLU A 150 10.61 6.73 6.40
CA GLU A 150 10.42 7.65 7.51
C GLU A 150 10.04 6.88 8.79
N ILE A 151 11.08 6.50 9.54
CA ILE A 151 11.01 5.62 10.71
C ILE A 151 10.00 6.14 11.76
N THR A 152 10.00 7.44 12.02
CA THR A 152 9.10 8.06 13.01
C THR A 152 7.63 7.79 12.69
N GLN A 153 7.25 7.84 11.42
CA GLN A 153 5.87 7.57 11.01
C GLN A 153 5.55 6.09 11.05
N ALA A 154 6.47 5.22 10.60
CA ALA A 154 6.29 3.79 10.69
C ALA A 154 6.07 3.34 12.16
N PHE A 155 6.89 3.85 13.08
CA PHE A 155 6.81 3.53 14.52
C PHE A 155 5.51 4.01 15.19
N ARG A 156 4.94 5.13 14.72
CA ARG A 156 3.65 5.61 15.26
C ARG A 156 2.46 4.74 14.86
N MET A 157 2.57 4.05 13.72
CA MET A 157 1.44 3.32 13.14
C MET A 157 1.48 1.83 13.42
N ALA A 158 2.67 1.23 13.43
CA ALA A 158 2.82 -0.21 13.47
C ALA A 158 3.03 -0.72 14.90
N ARG A 159 2.36 -1.83 15.25
CA ARG A 159 2.60 -2.54 16.53
C ARG A 159 3.88 -3.36 16.48
N ARG A 160 4.24 -3.90 15.31
CA ARG A 160 5.43 -4.71 15.08
C ARG A 160 6.19 -4.11 13.90
N ASN A 161 7.48 -3.91 14.11
CA ASN A 161 8.35 -3.29 13.13
C ASN A 161 9.53 -4.21 12.84
N TYR A 162 9.99 -4.15 11.60
CA TYR A 162 11.21 -4.79 11.11
C TYR A 162 12.12 -3.71 10.53
N VAL A 163 13.34 -3.64 10.99
CA VAL A 163 14.35 -2.73 10.43
C VAL A 163 15.19 -3.49 9.43
N LEU A 164 15.13 -3.05 8.17
CA LEU A 164 15.86 -3.64 7.06
C LEU A 164 17.08 -2.79 6.72
N SER A 165 18.25 -3.38 6.65
CA SER A 165 19.47 -2.73 6.17
C SER A 165 20.26 -3.67 5.27
N GLN A 166 20.68 -3.20 4.12
CA GLN A 166 21.45 -3.97 3.13
C GLN A 166 20.83 -5.35 2.80
N GLY A 167 19.50 -5.40 2.69
CA GLY A 167 18.76 -6.63 2.37
C GLY A 167 18.62 -7.63 3.53
N ARG A 168 18.99 -7.25 4.77
CA ARG A 168 18.87 -8.09 5.96
C ARG A 168 18.01 -7.42 7.02
N ILE A 169 17.20 -8.21 7.72
CA ILE A 169 16.53 -7.75 8.94
C ILE A 169 17.59 -7.66 10.04
N ILE A 170 17.85 -6.43 10.52
CA ILE A 170 18.83 -6.16 11.56
C ILE A 170 18.19 -6.01 12.95
N ALA A 171 16.88 -5.72 13.01
CA ALA A 171 16.11 -5.68 14.25
C ALA A 171 14.62 -5.90 13.99
N GLU A 172 13.91 -6.39 15.01
CA GLU A 172 12.44 -6.49 15.03
C GLU A 172 11.92 -6.22 16.44
N GLY A 173 10.74 -5.62 16.54
CA GLY A 173 10.12 -5.36 17.84
C GLY A 173 9.04 -4.29 17.79
N SER A 174 8.59 -3.88 18.97
CA SER A 174 7.74 -2.70 19.11
C SER A 174 8.53 -1.42 18.84
N ALA A 175 7.83 -0.31 18.58
CA ALA A 175 8.49 0.99 18.44
C ALA A 175 9.30 1.37 19.68
N ALA A 176 8.80 1.05 20.89
CA ALA A 176 9.49 1.34 22.15
C ALA A 176 10.79 0.54 22.28
N ASP A 177 10.77 -0.75 21.94
CA ASP A 177 11.96 -1.61 22.00
C ASP A 177 13.05 -1.12 21.05
N LEU A 178 12.66 -0.82 19.80
CA LEU A 178 13.59 -0.38 18.78
C LEU A 178 14.15 1.03 19.04
N GLN A 179 13.37 1.92 19.65
CA GLN A 179 13.84 3.25 20.07
C GLN A 179 14.79 3.19 21.28
N ALA A 180 14.69 2.18 22.11
CA ALA A 180 15.59 1.97 23.25
C ALA A 180 16.97 1.40 22.82
N ASP A 181 17.06 0.78 21.65
CA ASP A 181 18.29 0.17 21.15
C ASP A 181 19.30 1.25 20.69
N GLN A 182 20.37 1.42 21.46
CA GLN A 182 21.43 2.40 21.17
C GLN A 182 22.19 2.08 19.87
N THR A 183 22.32 0.80 19.52
CA THR A 183 23.03 0.36 18.30
C THR A 183 22.26 0.78 17.06
N LEU A 184 20.93 0.65 17.08
CA LEU A 184 20.08 1.11 15.99
C LEU A 184 20.07 2.63 15.86
N ARG A 185 20.10 3.37 16.97
CA ARG A 185 20.18 4.83 16.96
C ARG A 185 21.44 5.33 16.25
N ALA A 186 22.58 4.74 16.56
CA ALA A 186 23.86 5.16 15.99
C ALA A 186 24.04 4.79 14.52
N SER A 187 23.47 3.66 14.08
CA SER A 187 23.77 3.08 12.75
C SER A 187 22.72 3.32 11.67
N SER A 188 21.45 3.54 12.02
CA SER A 188 20.38 3.49 11.04
C SER A 188 19.28 4.52 11.23
N LEU A 189 19.12 5.08 12.43
CA LEU A 189 17.96 5.95 12.72
C LEU A 189 18.29 7.45 12.58
N GLY A 190 19.57 7.84 12.51
CA GLY A 190 19.98 9.24 12.40
C GLY A 190 19.46 10.13 13.55
N LEU A 191 19.19 9.52 14.73
CA LEU A 191 18.64 10.15 15.93
C LEU A 191 19.74 10.41 16.96
#